data_62fd83532f092d997c192de74e8dd77e
#
_entry.id   62fd83532f092d997c192de74e8dd77e
#
_cell.length_a   1.000
_cell.length_b   1.000
_cell.length_c   1.000
_cell.angle_alpha   90.00
_cell.angle_beta   90.00
_cell.angle_gamma   90.00
#
_symmetry.space_group_name_H-M   'P 1'
#
loop_
_entity.id
_entity.type
_entity.pdbx_description
1 polymer ?
#
loop_
_entity_poly.entity_id
_entity_poly.type
_entity_poly.pdbx_seq_one_letter_code
_entity_poly.pdbx_strand_id
1 'polypeptide(L)'
;MKKRILVGLITGAALLTLAACGGTNSSSSTSGSDSSKALSGQIISGGSTALQPLVQQASTEFMTKNPNVQITVQGGGSGVGLTQVAAGSFQIGNSDIFAEEKTGIDSSAITDNKVAVVGFAPIVNSKTSVDNLTKQQLIDIFTGKITNWKEVGGSDQKITVIGRTAGSGTRVNFDHFALDKATEVTGPTQDASGSVVTMVGQTPGAISYVAFSYLETSTAVKAISIDGVKPTDANVQTNDWKVWSYEHMYVNTKKATKAEKEFINYVKNDSASLKKLGYISVSDMKVDRDSEGNVTKK
;
A
#
# COMPACT_ATOMS: atom_id res chain seq x y z
N MET A 1 -32.30 -43.74 -33.70
CA MET A 1 -33.70 -44.17 -33.46
C MET A 1 -34.46 -42.99 -32.86
N LYS A 2 -35.52 -42.59 -33.52
CA LYS A 2 -36.45 -41.52 -33.14
C LYS A 2 -37.29 -41.93 -31.96
N LYS A 3 -37.59 -41.02 -31.00
CA LYS A 3 -38.92 -41.00 -30.37
C LYS A 3 -39.21 -39.58 -29.90
N ARG A 4 -40.22 -39.01 -30.52
CA ARG A 4 -41.01 -37.84 -30.16
C ARG A 4 -42.11 -38.28 -29.18
N ILE A 5 -42.71 -37.28 -28.51
CA ILE A 5 -44.12 -37.27 -27.98
C ILE A 5 -44.05 -36.48 -26.64
N LEU A 6 -44.94 -35.54 -26.22
CA LEU A 6 -46.13 -34.87 -26.78
C LEU A 6 -46.47 -33.70 -25.83
N VAL A 7 -47.18 -32.75 -26.37
CA VAL A 7 -47.76 -31.52 -25.85
C VAL A 7 -48.81 -31.82 -24.74
N GLY A 8 -48.93 -30.90 -23.78
CA GLY A 8 -50.03 -30.77 -22.86
C GLY A 8 -50.32 -29.33 -22.48
N LEU A 9 -51.21 -28.70 -23.21
CA LEU A 9 -51.78 -27.38 -22.98
C LEU A 9 -52.95 -27.52 -22.01
N ILE A 10 -52.98 -26.76 -20.90
CA ILE A 10 -54.24 -26.55 -20.15
C ILE A 10 -54.32 -25.05 -19.82
N THR A 11 -55.31 -24.46 -20.50
CA THR A 11 -55.87 -23.12 -20.28
C THR A 11 -56.86 -23.16 -19.12
N GLY A 12 -56.81 -22.20 -18.21
CA GLY A 12 -57.86 -22.00 -17.18
C GLY A 12 -57.93 -20.52 -16.80
N ALA A 13 -58.91 -19.83 -17.32
CA ALA A 13 -59.29 -18.46 -16.97
C ALA A 13 -60.40 -18.48 -15.92
N ALA A 14 -60.33 -17.58 -14.94
CA ALA A 14 -61.49 -17.05 -14.18
C ALA A 14 -61.01 -15.91 -13.29
N LEU A 15 -61.36 -14.70 -13.59
CA LEU A 15 -62.49 -13.85 -13.21
C LEU A 15 -62.26 -12.98 -11.98
N LEU A 16 -62.35 -11.69 -12.25
CA LEU A 16 -62.37 -10.51 -11.39
C LEU A 16 -63.41 -10.56 -10.26
N THR A 17 -63.05 -9.98 -9.10
CA THR A 17 -64.03 -9.22 -8.28
C THR A 17 -63.36 -7.95 -7.74
N LEU A 18 -63.90 -6.80 -8.18
CA LEU A 18 -63.73 -5.51 -7.53
C LEU A 18 -64.59 -5.49 -6.26
N ALA A 19 -63.98 -5.03 -5.16
CA ALA A 19 -64.76 -4.47 -4.05
C ALA A 19 -64.06 -3.16 -3.64
N ALA A 20 -64.74 -2.06 -3.94
CA ALA A 20 -64.44 -0.73 -3.42
C ALA A 20 -65.22 -0.53 -2.13
N CYS A 21 -64.57 -0.08 -1.05
CA CYS A 21 -65.21 0.71 0.02
C CYS A 21 -64.14 1.46 0.80
N GLY A 22 -64.07 2.77 0.72
CA GLY A 22 -64.54 3.66 1.75
C GLY A 22 -63.46 4.10 2.74
N GLY A 23 -63.05 5.37 2.65
CA GLY A 23 -61.98 6.05 3.35
C GLY A 23 -62.06 6.06 4.88
N THR A 24 -60.90 6.26 5.45
CA THR A 24 -60.68 7.10 6.64
C THR A 24 -59.23 7.61 6.61
N ASN A 25 -59.14 8.92 6.69
CA ASN A 25 -57.93 9.69 6.82
C ASN A 25 -57.26 9.33 8.19
N SER A 26 -56.13 8.63 8.13
CA SER A 26 -55.23 8.53 9.27
C SER A 26 -53.87 8.99 8.83
N SER A 27 -53.53 10.20 9.23
CA SER A 27 -52.19 10.77 9.14
C SER A 27 -51.21 9.89 9.92
N SER A 28 -50.66 8.88 9.28
CA SER A 28 -49.46 8.20 9.81
C SER A 28 -48.26 9.02 9.39
N SER A 29 -47.74 9.75 10.35
CA SER A 29 -46.35 10.28 10.30
C SER A 29 -45.43 9.13 9.96
N THR A 30 -45.04 9.04 8.71
CA THR A 30 -43.94 8.18 8.26
C THR A 30 -42.68 8.77 8.84
N SER A 31 -42.26 8.26 9.99
CA SER A 31 -40.90 8.39 10.44
C SER A 31 -40.03 7.84 9.33
N GLY A 32 -39.40 8.71 8.57
CA GLY A 32 -38.40 8.36 7.60
C GLY A 32 -37.25 7.68 8.36
N SER A 33 -37.31 6.35 8.44
CA SER A 33 -36.13 5.56 8.69
C SER A 33 -35.20 5.83 7.53
N ASP A 34 -34.21 6.66 7.77
CA ASP A 34 -33.06 6.80 6.89
C ASP A 34 -32.34 5.44 6.90
N SER A 35 -32.86 4.51 6.11
CA SER A 35 -32.21 3.23 5.88
C SER A 35 -30.94 3.56 5.08
N SER A 36 -29.84 3.80 5.79
CA SER A 36 -28.54 3.95 5.19
C SER A 36 -28.32 2.73 4.28
N LYS A 37 -28.44 2.97 2.97
CA LYS A 37 -28.28 1.93 1.96
C LYS A 37 -26.97 1.21 2.22
N ALA A 38 -27.02 -0.09 2.50
CA ALA A 38 -25.83 -0.89 2.81
C ALA A 38 -24.76 -0.68 1.73
N LEU A 39 -23.51 -0.56 2.15
CA LEU A 39 -22.39 -0.42 1.22
C LEU A 39 -22.31 -1.66 0.34
N SER A 40 -22.10 -1.46 -0.96
CA SER A 40 -21.93 -2.54 -1.93
C SER A 40 -21.02 -2.11 -3.06
N GLY A 41 -20.38 -3.06 -3.74
CA GLY A 41 -19.54 -2.83 -4.89
C GLY A 41 -18.31 -3.72 -4.94
N GLN A 42 -17.59 -3.63 -6.06
CA GLN A 42 -16.31 -4.30 -6.25
C GLN A 42 -15.20 -3.25 -6.27
N ILE A 43 -14.13 -3.49 -5.52
CA ILE A 43 -12.98 -2.61 -5.38
C ILE A 43 -11.72 -3.42 -5.70
N ILE A 44 -10.99 -3.01 -6.71
CA ILE A 44 -9.61 -3.44 -6.93
C ILE A 44 -8.72 -2.35 -6.32
N SER A 45 -7.99 -2.71 -5.26
CA SER A 45 -7.02 -1.84 -4.60
C SER A 45 -5.63 -2.40 -4.87
N GLY A 46 -4.80 -1.65 -5.58
CA GLY A 46 -3.52 -2.22 -6.00
C GLY A 46 -2.42 -1.19 -6.21
N GLY A 47 -1.18 -1.68 -6.22
CA GLY A 47 0.01 -0.85 -6.41
C GLY A 47 1.11 -1.14 -5.40
N SER A 48 1.39 -0.20 -4.48
CA SER A 48 2.46 -0.34 -3.49
C SER A 48 2.44 -1.69 -2.77
N THR A 49 3.58 -2.37 -2.80
CA THR A 49 3.79 -3.60 -2.01
C THR A 49 4.22 -3.28 -0.58
N ALA A 50 4.64 -2.06 -0.28
CA ALA A 50 4.93 -1.61 1.08
C ALA A 50 3.63 -1.41 1.87
N LEU A 51 2.58 -0.86 1.24
CA LEU A 51 1.25 -0.67 1.84
C LEU A 51 0.40 -1.96 1.84
N GLN A 52 0.75 -2.94 1.02
CA GLN A 52 -0.08 -4.13 0.80
C GLN A 52 -0.47 -4.90 2.08
N PRO A 53 0.40 -5.12 3.08
CA PRO A 53 0.02 -5.81 4.31
C PRO A 53 -1.14 -5.14 5.05
N LEU A 54 -1.12 -3.80 5.16
CA LEU A 54 -2.18 -3.03 5.82
C LEU A 54 -3.50 -3.12 5.06
N VAL A 55 -3.46 -2.90 3.74
CA VAL A 55 -4.66 -2.95 2.87
C VAL A 55 -5.26 -4.35 2.87
N GLN A 56 -4.42 -5.41 2.87
CA GLN A 56 -4.89 -6.80 2.90
C GLN A 56 -5.61 -7.13 4.21
N GLN A 57 -5.06 -6.73 5.36
CA GLN A 57 -5.73 -6.93 6.65
C GLN A 57 -7.03 -6.14 6.71
N ALA A 58 -6.97 -4.84 6.41
CA ALA A 58 -8.14 -3.96 6.44
C ALA A 58 -9.25 -4.43 5.49
N SER A 59 -8.90 -4.94 4.30
CA SER A 59 -9.90 -5.45 3.35
C SER A 59 -10.68 -6.64 3.89
N THR A 60 -10.00 -7.57 4.56
CA THR A 60 -10.63 -8.74 5.18
C THR A 60 -11.62 -8.34 6.27
N GLU A 61 -11.21 -7.40 7.13
CA GLU A 61 -12.04 -6.91 8.23
C GLU A 61 -13.22 -6.06 7.71
N PHE A 62 -12.97 -5.21 6.70
CA PHE A 62 -14.00 -4.36 6.11
C PHE A 62 -15.07 -5.17 5.40
N MET A 63 -14.69 -6.20 4.63
CA MET A 63 -15.65 -7.11 3.97
C MET A 63 -16.48 -7.91 4.99
N THR A 64 -15.90 -8.29 6.13
CA THR A 64 -16.65 -8.94 7.21
C THR A 64 -17.75 -8.04 7.76
N LYS A 65 -17.50 -6.72 7.88
CA LYS A 65 -18.48 -5.72 8.32
C LYS A 65 -19.44 -5.28 7.22
N ASN A 66 -19.06 -5.45 5.95
CA ASN A 66 -19.80 -5.01 4.77
C ASN A 66 -19.87 -6.12 3.73
N PRO A 67 -20.70 -7.16 3.93
CA PRO A 67 -20.66 -8.39 3.12
C PRO A 67 -21.04 -8.20 1.65
N ASN A 68 -21.64 -7.07 1.29
CA ASN A 68 -21.96 -6.73 -0.10
C ASN A 68 -20.82 -5.96 -0.81
N VAL A 69 -19.70 -5.71 -0.14
CA VAL A 69 -18.49 -5.14 -0.74
C VAL A 69 -17.49 -6.27 -0.98
N GLN A 70 -16.91 -6.31 -2.18
CA GLN A 70 -15.84 -7.24 -2.53
C GLN A 70 -14.57 -6.44 -2.81
N ILE A 71 -13.49 -6.74 -2.10
CA ILE A 71 -12.20 -6.05 -2.27
C ILE A 71 -11.14 -7.05 -2.70
N THR A 72 -10.48 -6.76 -3.81
CA THR A 72 -9.31 -7.51 -4.29
C THR A 72 -8.08 -6.65 -4.11
N VAL A 73 -7.07 -7.15 -3.39
CA VAL A 73 -5.81 -6.44 -3.15
C VAL A 73 -4.71 -7.00 -4.05
N GLN A 74 -4.01 -6.12 -4.76
CA GLN A 74 -2.95 -6.48 -5.71
C GLN A 74 -1.66 -5.71 -5.45
N GLY A 75 -0.51 -6.32 -5.72
CA GLY A 75 0.79 -5.65 -5.75
C GLY A 75 1.07 -4.97 -7.10
N GLY A 76 2.34 -4.80 -7.43
CA GLY A 76 2.81 -4.28 -8.72
C GLY A 76 3.64 -2.99 -8.61
N GLY A 77 3.73 -2.42 -7.40
CA GLY A 77 4.47 -1.18 -7.11
C GLY A 77 3.64 0.08 -7.32
N SER A 78 4.09 1.17 -6.71
CA SER A 78 3.41 2.48 -6.69
C SER A 78 3.12 3.01 -8.08
N GLY A 79 4.05 2.83 -9.02
CA GLY A 79 3.88 3.26 -10.41
C GLY A 79 2.71 2.58 -11.11
N VAL A 80 2.45 1.29 -10.82
CA VAL A 80 1.28 0.56 -11.32
C VAL A 80 0.03 1.09 -10.67
N GLY A 81 0.01 1.27 -9.34
CA GLY A 81 -1.13 1.81 -8.60
C GLY A 81 -1.61 3.15 -9.17
N LEU A 82 -0.69 4.10 -9.31
CA LEU A 82 -0.99 5.43 -9.86
C LEU A 82 -1.48 5.38 -11.31
N THR A 83 -0.83 4.58 -12.16
CA THR A 83 -1.22 4.47 -13.58
C THR A 83 -2.61 3.84 -13.72
N GLN A 84 -2.88 2.76 -12.99
CA GLN A 84 -4.13 2.00 -13.13
C GLN A 84 -5.33 2.75 -12.53
N VAL A 85 -5.15 3.50 -11.44
CA VAL A 85 -6.25 4.32 -10.89
C VAL A 85 -6.54 5.53 -11.78
N ALA A 86 -5.54 6.17 -12.35
CA ALA A 86 -5.72 7.26 -13.31
C ALA A 86 -6.44 6.78 -14.57
N ALA A 87 -6.13 5.58 -15.06
CA ALA A 87 -6.83 4.93 -16.19
C ALA A 87 -8.24 4.40 -15.82
N GLY A 88 -8.57 4.31 -14.52
CA GLY A 88 -9.84 3.78 -14.04
C GLY A 88 -9.93 2.25 -14.03
N SER A 89 -8.81 1.54 -14.20
CA SER A 89 -8.74 0.07 -14.12
C SER A 89 -8.72 -0.42 -12.66
N PHE A 90 -8.09 0.34 -11.76
CA PHE A 90 -8.21 0.16 -10.32
C PHE A 90 -9.16 1.20 -9.75
N GLN A 91 -9.95 0.81 -8.76
CA GLN A 91 -10.79 1.71 -7.99
C GLN A 91 -9.96 2.50 -6.99
N ILE A 92 -8.91 1.86 -6.45
CA ILE A 92 -7.96 2.47 -5.51
C ILE A 92 -6.54 2.15 -5.97
N GLY A 93 -5.73 3.20 -6.15
CA GLY A 93 -4.30 3.08 -6.44
C GLY A 93 -3.47 3.30 -5.18
N ASN A 94 -2.71 2.28 -4.77
CA ASN A 94 -1.84 2.34 -3.60
C ASN A 94 -0.44 2.82 -3.99
N SER A 95 0.13 3.77 -3.24
CA SER A 95 1.42 4.38 -3.59
C SER A 95 2.21 4.85 -2.38
N ASP A 96 3.54 4.65 -2.42
CA ASP A 96 4.52 5.20 -1.47
C ASP A 96 5.06 6.57 -1.95
N ILE A 97 4.61 7.05 -3.11
CA ILE A 97 5.04 8.34 -3.68
C ILE A 97 3.82 9.19 -4.01
N PHE A 98 4.02 10.50 -4.05
CA PHE A 98 3.00 11.42 -4.53
C PHE A 98 2.74 11.20 -6.02
N ALA A 99 1.52 11.49 -6.47
CA ALA A 99 1.15 11.35 -7.88
C ALA A 99 1.96 12.27 -8.79
N GLU A 100 2.37 13.43 -8.28
CA GLU A 100 3.20 14.42 -8.96
C GLU A 100 4.60 13.90 -9.29
N GLU A 101 5.11 12.95 -8.51
CA GLU A 101 6.41 12.31 -8.75
C GLU A 101 6.36 11.28 -9.91
N LYS A 102 5.15 10.92 -10.37
CA LYS A 102 4.96 9.95 -11.43
C LYS A 102 4.71 10.64 -12.77
N THR A 103 5.68 10.57 -13.67
CA THR A 103 5.51 11.07 -15.04
C THR A 103 4.46 10.28 -15.83
N GLY A 104 3.75 10.96 -16.73
CA GLY A 104 2.82 10.33 -17.67
C GLY A 104 1.42 10.06 -17.14
N ILE A 105 1.07 10.61 -15.97
CA ILE A 105 -0.31 10.61 -15.45
C ILE A 105 -0.78 12.05 -15.20
N ASP A 106 -2.09 12.23 -15.23
CA ASP A 106 -2.73 13.48 -14.78
C ASP A 106 -3.06 13.36 -13.29
N SER A 107 -2.22 13.95 -12.43
CA SER A 107 -2.42 13.92 -10.98
C SER A 107 -3.71 14.62 -10.55
N SER A 108 -4.22 15.58 -11.34
CA SER A 108 -5.48 16.27 -11.04
C SER A 108 -6.72 15.41 -11.24
N ALA A 109 -6.59 14.29 -11.99
CA ALA A 109 -7.68 13.34 -12.23
C ALA A 109 -7.90 12.37 -11.05
N ILE A 110 -6.98 12.33 -10.09
CA ILE A 110 -7.02 11.44 -8.92
C ILE A 110 -6.91 12.24 -7.62
N THR A 111 -7.64 11.79 -6.61
CA THR A 111 -7.64 12.42 -5.27
C THR A 111 -6.75 11.62 -4.33
N ASP A 112 -5.83 12.31 -3.69
CA ASP A 112 -4.92 11.76 -2.70
C ASP A 112 -5.60 11.57 -1.33
N ASN A 113 -5.35 10.42 -0.72
CA ASN A 113 -5.69 10.14 0.67
C ASN A 113 -4.46 9.55 1.37
N LYS A 114 -3.78 10.37 2.17
CA LYS A 114 -2.70 9.91 3.05
C LYS A 114 -3.29 9.06 4.17
N VAL A 115 -3.00 7.76 4.16
CA VAL A 115 -3.61 6.79 5.10
C VAL A 115 -2.67 6.37 6.21
N ALA A 116 -1.36 6.41 5.97
CA ALA A 116 -0.33 6.04 6.93
C ALA A 116 0.98 6.75 6.60
N VAL A 117 1.99 6.54 7.44
CA VAL A 117 3.39 6.82 7.18
C VAL A 117 4.18 5.54 7.39
N VAL A 118 5.22 5.32 6.59
CA VAL A 118 6.14 4.20 6.77
C VAL A 118 7.59 4.66 6.58
N GLY A 119 8.49 4.14 7.42
CA GLY A 119 9.92 4.25 7.20
C GLY A 119 10.40 3.17 6.24
N PHE A 120 11.48 3.44 5.53
CA PHE A 120 12.21 2.45 4.73
C PHE A 120 13.61 2.29 5.30
N ALA A 121 14.10 1.06 5.39
CA ALA A 121 15.42 0.79 5.94
C ALA A 121 16.25 -0.07 5.00
N PRO A 122 17.57 0.15 4.96
CA PRO A 122 18.47 -0.83 4.39
C PRO A 122 18.42 -2.09 5.25
N ILE A 123 18.30 -3.24 4.58
CA ILE A 123 18.33 -4.56 5.21
C ILE A 123 19.48 -5.38 4.67
N VAL A 124 20.08 -6.17 5.54
CA VAL A 124 21.15 -7.10 5.20
C VAL A 124 20.78 -8.53 5.63
N ASN A 125 21.46 -9.52 5.06
CA ASN A 125 21.39 -10.88 5.58
C ASN A 125 21.76 -10.88 7.07
N SER A 126 21.01 -11.56 7.93
CA SER A 126 21.19 -11.53 9.40
C SER A 126 22.58 -11.96 9.88
N LYS A 127 23.33 -12.71 9.04
CA LYS A 127 24.71 -13.13 9.32
C LYS A 127 25.77 -12.05 9.01
N THR A 128 25.38 -10.95 8.36
CA THR A 128 26.29 -9.81 8.11
C THR A 128 26.63 -9.14 9.42
N SER A 129 27.91 -8.89 9.68
CA SER A 129 28.42 -8.35 10.98
C SER A 129 28.30 -6.82 11.10
N VAL A 130 27.77 -6.12 10.07
CA VAL A 130 27.60 -4.66 10.07
C VAL A 130 26.21 -4.29 10.56
N ASP A 131 26.11 -3.34 11.51
CA ASP A 131 24.86 -2.85 12.08
C ASP A 131 24.61 -1.36 11.80
N ASN A 132 25.62 -0.67 11.27
CA ASN A 132 25.56 0.76 10.93
C ASN A 132 26.46 1.05 9.73
N LEU A 133 26.00 1.91 8.85
CA LEU A 133 26.77 2.50 7.77
C LEU A 133 26.68 4.02 7.85
N THR A 134 27.74 4.73 7.48
CA THR A 134 27.57 6.14 7.15
C THR A 134 26.76 6.25 5.86
N LYS A 135 26.07 7.37 5.67
CA LYS A 135 25.32 7.63 4.44
C LYS A 135 26.22 7.50 3.21
N GLN A 136 27.46 7.99 3.28
CA GLN A 136 28.40 7.87 2.17
C GLN A 136 28.79 6.41 1.88
N GLN A 137 29.03 5.59 2.92
CA GLN A 137 29.27 4.15 2.73
C GLN A 137 28.08 3.44 2.09
N LEU A 138 26.85 3.80 2.50
CA LEU A 138 25.63 3.26 1.88
C LEU A 138 25.57 3.62 0.39
N ILE A 139 25.80 4.87 0.03
CA ILE A 139 25.87 5.33 -1.37
C ILE A 139 26.95 4.57 -2.13
N ASP A 140 28.16 4.43 -1.57
CA ASP A 140 29.27 3.77 -2.24
C ASP A 140 29.03 2.26 -2.42
N ILE A 141 28.29 1.61 -1.51
CA ILE A 141 27.84 0.22 -1.68
C ILE A 141 26.82 0.14 -2.83
N PHE A 142 25.77 0.97 -2.79
CA PHE A 142 24.72 0.90 -3.80
C PHE A 142 25.15 1.37 -5.19
N THR A 143 26.21 2.16 -5.29
CA THR A 143 26.83 2.55 -6.57
C THR A 143 27.94 1.59 -7.03
N GLY A 144 28.25 0.56 -6.22
CA GLY A 144 29.27 -0.45 -6.56
C GLY A 144 30.72 -0.03 -6.37
N LYS A 145 30.99 1.08 -5.68
CA LYS A 145 32.36 1.51 -5.31
C LYS A 145 32.90 0.66 -4.17
N ILE A 146 32.08 0.32 -3.17
CA ILE A 146 32.40 -0.62 -2.09
C ILE A 146 31.74 -1.95 -2.44
N THR A 147 32.52 -3.01 -2.53
CA THR A 147 32.05 -4.32 -2.99
C THR A 147 32.28 -5.46 -1.98
N ASN A 148 32.93 -5.15 -0.87
CA ASN A 148 33.23 -6.11 0.18
C ASN A 148 32.94 -5.52 1.56
N TRP A 149 32.26 -6.28 2.41
CA TRP A 149 31.90 -5.85 3.77
C TRP A 149 33.11 -5.46 4.64
N LYS A 150 34.30 -6.02 4.41
CA LYS A 150 35.52 -5.63 5.15
C LYS A 150 35.87 -4.15 4.96
N GLU A 151 35.50 -3.53 3.86
CA GLU A 151 35.78 -2.11 3.57
C GLU A 151 35.01 -1.17 4.51
N VAL A 152 33.97 -1.69 5.15
CA VAL A 152 33.11 -0.95 6.11
C VAL A 152 33.11 -1.58 7.51
N GLY A 153 34.18 -2.34 7.84
CA GLY A 153 34.36 -2.93 9.17
C GLY A 153 33.67 -4.27 9.39
N GLY A 154 33.09 -4.87 8.35
CA GLY A 154 32.51 -6.21 8.39
C GLY A 154 33.53 -7.33 8.08
N SER A 155 33.02 -8.54 7.93
CA SER A 155 33.79 -9.71 7.52
C SER A 155 34.30 -9.60 6.08
N ASP A 156 35.36 -10.36 5.71
CA ASP A 156 35.76 -10.48 4.31
C ASP A 156 34.72 -11.27 3.51
N GLN A 157 33.71 -10.57 3.04
CA GLN A 157 32.57 -11.12 2.30
C GLN A 157 32.14 -10.14 1.22
N LYS A 158 31.95 -10.66 0.01
CA LYS A 158 31.44 -9.89 -1.12
C LYS A 158 30.04 -9.35 -0.83
N ILE A 159 29.81 -8.10 -1.16
CA ILE A 159 28.49 -7.47 -1.11
C ILE A 159 27.69 -7.84 -2.39
N THR A 160 26.44 -8.22 -2.20
CA THR A 160 25.48 -8.40 -3.29
C THR A 160 24.35 -7.41 -3.10
N VAL A 161 24.30 -6.37 -3.92
CA VAL A 161 23.21 -5.40 -3.94
C VAL A 161 22.00 -6.02 -4.66
N ILE A 162 20.87 -6.03 -4.01
CA ILE A 162 19.58 -6.46 -4.59
C ILE A 162 18.72 -5.21 -4.69
N GLY A 163 18.48 -4.73 -5.91
CA GLY A 163 17.69 -3.54 -6.18
C GLY A 163 16.19 -3.83 -6.29
N ARG A 164 15.44 -2.79 -6.61
CA ARG A 164 13.99 -2.86 -6.90
C ARG A 164 13.73 -2.42 -8.34
N THR A 165 12.63 -2.90 -8.91
CA THR A 165 12.19 -2.46 -10.25
C THR A 165 11.85 -0.98 -10.28
N ALA A 166 11.92 -0.34 -11.44
CA ALA A 166 11.68 1.09 -11.62
C ALA A 166 10.29 1.58 -11.18
N GLY A 167 9.29 0.70 -11.13
CA GLY A 167 7.93 1.02 -10.66
C GLY A 167 7.75 1.00 -9.13
N SER A 168 8.80 0.65 -8.37
CA SER A 168 8.76 0.59 -6.91
C SER A 168 8.82 1.99 -6.29
N GLY A 169 7.79 2.38 -5.54
CA GLY A 169 7.82 3.62 -4.76
C GLY A 169 8.83 3.55 -3.61
N THR A 170 9.02 2.37 -3.01
CA THR A 170 10.08 2.12 -2.02
C THR A 170 11.45 2.47 -2.59
N ARG A 171 11.73 2.09 -3.86
CA ARG A 171 12.96 2.47 -4.55
C ARG A 171 13.06 4.00 -4.71
N VAL A 172 12.02 4.64 -5.21
CA VAL A 172 12.02 6.11 -5.41
C VAL A 172 12.38 6.82 -4.11
N ASN A 173 11.75 6.44 -3.00
CA ASN A 173 12.04 7.02 -1.68
C ASN A 173 13.46 6.71 -1.19
N PHE A 174 13.92 5.48 -1.37
CA PHE A 174 15.26 5.09 -0.93
C PHE A 174 16.34 5.80 -1.76
N ASP A 175 16.22 5.83 -3.08
CA ASP A 175 17.13 6.53 -3.98
C ASP A 175 17.18 8.04 -3.62
N HIS A 176 16.02 8.65 -3.33
CA HIS A 176 15.94 10.07 -3.02
C HIS A 176 16.56 10.40 -1.66
N PHE A 177 16.15 9.70 -0.59
CA PHE A 177 16.44 10.12 0.79
C PHE A 177 17.64 9.39 1.40
N ALA A 178 17.98 8.19 0.91
CA ALA A 178 19.14 7.44 1.39
C ALA A 178 20.37 7.57 0.47
N LEU A 179 20.15 7.63 -0.84
CA LEU A 179 21.22 7.59 -1.84
C LEU A 179 21.50 8.95 -2.52
N ASP A 180 20.83 10.04 -2.13
CA ASP A 180 20.94 11.36 -2.76
C ASP A 180 20.77 11.30 -4.30
N LYS A 181 19.87 10.44 -4.77
CA LYS A 181 19.58 10.17 -6.19
C LYS A 181 20.75 9.56 -6.96
N ALA A 182 21.72 8.98 -6.28
CA ALA A 182 22.78 8.21 -6.94
C ALA A 182 22.19 6.98 -7.64
N THR A 183 22.75 6.64 -8.81
CA THR A 183 22.29 5.51 -9.60
C THR A 183 22.78 4.20 -8.99
N GLU A 184 21.87 3.31 -8.67
CA GLU A 184 22.18 1.97 -8.17
C GLU A 184 22.96 1.17 -9.20
N VAL A 185 23.94 0.38 -8.72
CA VAL A 185 24.65 -0.58 -9.56
C VAL A 185 23.68 -1.60 -10.15
N THR A 186 23.95 -2.01 -11.39
CA THR A 186 23.16 -3.06 -12.03
C THR A 186 23.35 -4.40 -11.32
N GLY A 187 22.26 -5.03 -10.92
CA GLY A 187 22.27 -6.30 -10.20
C GLY A 187 20.91 -7.00 -10.21
N PRO A 188 20.73 -8.04 -9.38
CA PRO A 188 19.42 -8.67 -9.19
C PRO A 188 18.39 -7.64 -8.72
N THR A 189 17.16 -7.74 -9.23
CA THR A 189 16.05 -6.86 -8.82
C THR A 189 14.84 -7.68 -8.40
N GLN A 190 14.03 -7.09 -7.52
CA GLN A 190 12.75 -7.66 -7.10
C GLN A 190 11.64 -6.60 -7.23
N ASP A 191 10.45 -7.03 -7.61
CA ASP A 191 9.27 -6.17 -7.75
C ASP A 191 8.47 -6.02 -6.44
N ALA A 192 8.47 -7.05 -5.59
CA ALA A 192 7.69 -7.08 -4.35
C ALA A 192 8.57 -7.05 -3.10
N SER A 193 8.13 -6.34 -2.07
CA SER A 193 8.86 -6.20 -0.78
C SER A 193 9.09 -7.55 -0.09
N GLY A 194 8.12 -8.46 -0.10
CA GLY A 194 8.28 -9.80 0.48
C GLY A 194 9.34 -10.65 -0.24
N SER A 195 9.44 -10.52 -1.58
CA SER A 195 10.48 -11.19 -2.39
C SER A 195 11.87 -10.66 -2.06
N VAL A 196 12.00 -9.36 -1.78
CA VAL A 196 13.27 -8.75 -1.32
C VAL A 196 13.72 -9.38 -0.02
N VAL A 197 12.86 -9.44 1.00
CA VAL A 197 13.18 -10.05 2.31
C VAL A 197 13.66 -11.49 2.14
N THR A 198 12.93 -12.26 1.33
CA THR A 198 13.29 -13.64 1.05
C THR A 198 14.67 -13.75 0.38
N MET A 199 14.92 -12.95 -0.65
CA MET A 199 16.17 -13.01 -1.41
C MET A 199 17.37 -12.57 -0.57
N VAL A 200 17.25 -11.48 0.20
CA VAL A 200 18.29 -11.02 1.13
C VAL A 200 18.57 -12.08 2.19
N GLY A 201 17.53 -12.67 2.78
CA GLY A 201 17.67 -13.71 3.80
C GLY A 201 18.37 -14.98 3.29
N GLN A 202 18.20 -15.30 2.02
CA GLN A 202 18.82 -16.48 1.39
C GLN A 202 20.22 -16.22 0.80
N THR A 203 20.62 -14.95 0.66
CA THR A 203 21.88 -14.59 -0.01
C THR A 203 22.88 -14.04 1.03
N PRO A 204 23.91 -14.81 1.42
CA PRO A 204 24.97 -14.31 2.28
C PRO A 204 25.64 -13.07 1.68
N GLY A 205 25.83 -12.03 2.50
CA GLY A 205 26.42 -10.76 2.07
C GLY A 205 25.48 -9.85 1.28
N ALA A 206 24.21 -10.20 1.12
CA ALA A 206 23.24 -9.35 0.44
C ALA A 206 22.86 -8.11 1.27
N ILE A 207 22.59 -7.02 0.52
CA ILE A 207 21.98 -5.79 1.01
C ILE A 207 20.86 -5.38 0.05
N SER A 208 19.77 -4.86 0.61
CA SER A 208 18.64 -4.25 -0.10
C SER A 208 17.95 -3.27 0.84
N TYR A 209 16.70 -2.90 0.52
CA TYR A 209 15.88 -2.02 1.34
C TYR A 209 14.40 -2.40 1.28
N VAL A 210 13.68 -2.20 2.38
CA VAL A 210 12.24 -2.47 2.50
C VAL A 210 11.57 -1.47 3.45
N ALA A 211 10.24 -1.43 3.40
CA ALA A 211 9.41 -0.73 4.38
C ALA A 211 9.48 -1.41 5.76
N PHE A 212 9.32 -0.62 6.83
CA PHE A 212 9.33 -1.14 8.21
C PHE A 212 8.30 -2.24 8.45
N SER A 213 7.18 -2.21 7.73
CA SER A 213 6.17 -3.26 7.75
C SER A 213 6.67 -4.66 7.41
N TYR A 214 7.88 -4.78 6.88
CA TYR A 214 8.53 -6.06 6.57
C TYR A 214 9.67 -6.43 7.50
N LEU A 215 10.09 -5.58 8.43
CA LEU A 215 11.27 -5.84 9.28
C LEU A 215 11.06 -7.03 10.24
N GLU A 216 9.83 -7.17 10.76
CA GLU A 216 9.47 -8.24 11.68
C GLU A 216 9.00 -9.53 10.99
N THR A 217 9.00 -9.56 9.65
CA THR A 217 8.45 -10.72 8.90
C THR A 217 9.44 -11.88 8.77
N SER A 218 10.73 -11.65 9.06
CA SER A 218 11.76 -12.69 8.92
C SER A 218 12.98 -12.41 9.80
N THR A 219 13.43 -13.42 10.53
CA THR A 219 14.69 -13.39 11.29
C THR A 219 15.94 -13.60 10.42
N ALA A 220 15.76 -13.90 9.14
CA ALA A 220 16.86 -14.08 8.19
C ALA A 220 17.47 -12.76 7.70
N VAL A 221 16.81 -11.63 7.97
CA VAL A 221 17.29 -10.29 7.65
C VAL A 221 17.32 -9.43 8.90
N LYS A 222 18.13 -8.36 8.86
CA LYS A 222 18.14 -7.30 9.88
C LYS A 222 18.26 -5.94 9.21
N ALA A 223 17.60 -4.94 9.79
CA ALA A 223 17.80 -3.55 9.40
C ALA A 223 19.11 -3.00 10.00
N ILE A 224 19.72 -2.04 9.31
CA ILE A 224 20.93 -1.36 9.78
C ILE A 224 20.68 0.14 9.92
N SER A 225 21.43 0.77 10.83
CA SER A 225 21.40 2.21 11.06
C SER A 225 22.12 2.97 9.95
N ILE A 226 21.78 4.26 9.77
CA ILE A 226 22.48 5.20 8.90
C ILE A 226 23.00 6.34 9.77
N ASP A 227 24.30 6.65 9.72
CA ASP A 227 24.97 7.71 10.52
C ASP A 227 24.66 7.59 12.03
N GLY A 228 24.51 6.36 12.55
CA GLY A 228 24.18 6.10 13.94
C GLY A 228 22.69 6.25 14.30
N VAL A 229 21.85 6.73 13.38
CA VAL A 229 20.40 6.82 13.58
C VAL A 229 19.75 5.46 13.27
N LYS A 230 18.95 4.95 14.21
CA LYS A 230 18.23 3.68 14.05
C LYS A 230 16.93 3.87 13.26
N PRO A 231 16.55 2.90 12.41
CA PRO A 231 15.27 2.88 11.73
C PRO A 231 14.14 2.51 12.71
N THR A 232 13.58 3.52 13.36
CA THR A 232 12.48 3.37 14.31
C THR A 232 11.36 4.37 14.03
N ASP A 233 10.14 4.03 14.42
CA ASP A 233 8.98 4.90 14.26
C ASP A 233 9.20 6.27 14.93
N ALA A 234 9.79 6.29 16.13
CA ALA A 234 10.09 7.53 16.85
C ALA A 234 11.04 8.46 16.05
N ASN A 235 12.06 7.90 15.40
CA ASN A 235 13.00 8.67 14.59
C ASN A 235 12.36 9.11 13.25
N VAL A 236 11.41 8.35 12.72
CA VAL A 236 10.59 8.77 11.56
C VAL A 236 9.69 9.94 11.95
N GLN A 237 8.98 9.85 13.07
CA GLN A 237 8.05 10.89 13.53
C GLN A 237 8.71 12.26 13.71
N THR A 238 9.96 12.29 14.14
CA THR A 238 10.76 13.52 14.33
C THR A 238 11.55 13.92 13.09
N ASN A 239 11.57 13.07 12.06
CA ASN A 239 12.42 13.19 10.88
C ASN A 239 13.93 13.10 11.21
N ASP A 240 14.33 12.46 12.30
CA ASP A 240 15.74 12.09 12.54
C ASP A 240 16.13 10.96 11.56
N TRP A 241 15.28 9.96 11.38
CA TRP A 241 15.33 9.02 10.25
C TRP A 241 14.72 9.67 9.00
N LYS A 242 15.53 9.90 7.97
CA LYS A 242 15.13 10.67 6.77
C LYS A 242 14.38 9.86 5.72
N VAL A 243 14.51 8.53 5.74
CA VAL A 243 14.01 7.64 4.68
C VAL A 243 12.62 7.15 5.03
N TRP A 244 11.61 7.97 4.75
CA TRP A 244 10.20 7.68 5.01
C TRP A 244 9.30 8.36 3.99
N SER A 245 8.07 7.91 3.88
CA SER A 245 7.05 8.52 3.05
C SER A 245 5.66 8.36 3.65
N TYR A 246 4.70 9.11 3.13
CA TYR A 246 3.30 8.77 3.27
C TYR A 246 2.97 7.54 2.45
N GLU A 247 2.03 6.77 2.95
CA GLU A 247 1.30 5.77 2.21
C GLU A 247 -0.01 6.38 1.73
N HIS A 248 -0.19 6.37 0.44
CA HIS A 248 -1.30 7.02 -0.26
C HIS A 248 -2.27 5.99 -0.82
N MET A 249 -3.57 6.27 -0.73
CA MET A 249 -4.63 5.58 -1.45
C MET A 249 -5.33 6.59 -2.35
N TYR A 250 -5.07 6.50 -3.64
CA TYR A 250 -5.66 7.38 -4.66
C TYR A 250 -6.95 6.82 -5.19
N VAL A 251 -7.93 7.70 -5.45
CA VAL A 251 -9.18 7.37 -6.14
C VAL A 251 -9.41 8.31 -7.32
N ASN A 252 -10.17 7.88 -8.31
CA ASN A 252 -10.57 8.78 -9.38
C ASN A 252 -11.47 9.90 -8.83
N THR A 253 -11.09 11.15 -9.03
CA THR A 253 -11.75 12.34 -8.44
C THR A 253 -13.24 12.40 -8.76
N LYS A 254 -13.64 12.02 -9.99
CA LYS A 254 -15.04 12.15 -10.47
C LYS A 254 -15.87 10.88 -10.27
N LYS A 255 -15.24 9.71 -10.06
CA LYS A 255 -15.92 8.41 -10.07
C LYS A 255 -15.88 7.68 -8.72
N ALA A 256 -15.18 8.23 -7.72
CA ALA A 256 -15.03 7.57 -6.43
C ALA A 256 -16.38 7.32 -5.75
N THR A 257 -16.66 6.06 -5.46
CA THR A 257 -17.88 5.59 -4.81
C THR A 257 -17.85 5.79 -3.30
N LYS A 258 -19.03 5.69 -2.65
CA LYS A 258 -19.11 5.70 -1.18
C LYS A 258 -18.32 4.54 -0.56
N ALA A 259 -18.38 3.35 -1.16
CA ALA A 259 -17.67 2.17 -0.64
C ALA A 259 -16.15 2.35 -0.65
N GLU A 260 -15.58 2.94 -1.71
CA GLU A 260 -14.15 3.25 -1.79
C GLU A 260 -13.73 4.25 -0.69
N LYS A 261 -14.49 5.34 -0.52
CA LYS A 261 -14.21 6.37 0.48
C LYS A 261 -14.29 5.82 1.92
N GLU A 262 -15.30 5.01 2.21
CA GLU A 262 -15.46 4.37 3.52
C GLU A 262 -14.36 3.34 3.79
N PHE A 263 -13.92 2.60 2.77
CA PHE A 263 -12.79 1.68 2.92
C PHE A 263 -11.49 2.42 3.20
N ILE A 264 -11.20 3.51 2.48
CA ILE A 264 -10.02 4.35 2.74
C ILE A 264 -10.06 4.94 4.16
N ASN A 265 -11.21 5.45 4.59
CA ASN A 265 -11.39 5.93 5.95
C ASN A 265 -11.19 4.82 6.99
N TYR A 266 -11.64 3.60 6.70
CA TYR A 266 -11.40 2.44 7.54
C TYR A 266 -9.90 2.16 7.71
N VAL A 267 -9.14 2.10 6.61
CA VAL A 267 -7.67 1.90 6.62
C VAL A 267 -6.99 2.98 7.44
N LYS A 268 -7.33 4.25 7.19
CA LYS A 268 -6.71 5.42 7.85
C LYS A 268 -6.93 5.44 9.37
N ASN A 269 -8.08 4.98 9.84
CA ASN A 269 -8.49 5.09 11.24
C ASN A 269 -8.20 3.83 12.07
N ASP A 270 -7.70 2.76 11.46
CA ASP A 270 -7.33 1.52 12.16
C ASP A 270 -5.94 1.63 12.81
N SER A 271 -5.88 2.43 13.88
CA SER A 271 -4.62 2.68 14.60
C SER A 271 -3.98 1.42 15.19
N ALA A 272 -4.78 0.40 15.52
CA ALA A 272 -4.28 -0.86 16.06
C ALA A 272 -3.53 -1.66 14.99
N SER A 273 -4.12 -1.79 13.79
CA SER A 273 -3.47 -2.47 12.66
C SER A 273 -2.27 -1.68 12.15
N LEU A 274 -2.36 -0.35 12.08
CA LEU A 274 -1.22 0.51 11.71
C LEU A 274 -0.01 0.16 12.58
N LYS A 275 -0.12 0.30 13.89
CA LYS A 275 0.97 0.02 14.83
C LYS A 275 1.46 -1.42 14.77
N LYS A 276 0.54 -2.39 14.74
CA LYS A 276 0.88 -3.82 14.71
C LYS A 276 1.69 -4.20 13.47
N LEU A 277 1.45 -3.53 12.35
CA LEU A 277 2.08 -3.83 11.07
C LEU A 277 3.27 -2.90 10.74
N GLY A 278 3.76 -2.10 11.68
CA GLY A 278 4.92 -1.23 11.49
C GLY A 278 4.64 0.01 10.64
N TYR A 279 3.41 0.54 10.73
CA TYR A 279 3.04 1.83 10.17
C TYR A 279 2.79 2.85 11.26
N ILE A 280 2.95 4.11 10.92
CA ILE A 280 2.76 5.26 11.80
C ILE A 280 1.49 6.00 11.37
N SER A 281 0.65 6.40 12.33
CA SER A 281 -0.48 7.27 12.02
C SER A 281 0.00 8.61 11.49
N VAL A 282 -0.66 9.15 10.46
CA VAL A 282 -0.34 10.49 9.92
C VAL A 282 -0.43 11.57 10.99
N SER A 283 -1.32 11.40 11.99
CA SER A 283 -1.46 12.34 13.12
C SER A 283 -0.28 12.31 14.09
N ASP A 284 0.47 11.23 14.15
CA ASP A 284 1.58 11.07 15.10
C ASP A 284 2.88 11.73 14.61
N MET A 285 2.93 12.10 13.33
CA MET A 285 4.07 12.80 12.74
C MET A 285 4.22 14.21 13.33
N LYS A 286 5.46 14.59 13.65
CA LYS A 286 5.83 15.94 14.12
C LYS A 286 6.24 16.86 12.99
N VAL A 287 6.29 16.32 11.78
CA VAL A 287 6.66 17.01 10.55
C VAL A 287 5.70 16.62 9.43
N ASP A 288 5.61 17.50 8.43
CA ASP A 288 5.00 17.21 7.13
C ASP A 288 6.08 17.14 6.05
N ARG A 289 5.82 16.42 4.98
CA ARG A 289 6.64 16.36 3.77
C ARG A 289 5.75 16.60 2.55
N ASP A 290 6.19 17.43 1.64
CA ASP A 290 5.53 17.67 0.35
C ASP A 290 6.08 16.73 -0.76
N SER A 291 5.51 16.83 -1.96
CA SER A 291 5.93 16.05 -3.14
C SER A 291 7.33 16.41 -3.67
N GLU A 292 7.89 17.54 -3.25
CA GLU A 292 9.25 17.96 -3.60
C GLU A 292 10.27 17.45 -2.58
N GLY A 293 9.81 16.85 -1.47
CA GLY A 293 10.64 16.34 -0.39
C GLY A 293 10.95 17.36 0.70
N ASN A 294 10.38 18.58 0.63
CA ASN A 294 10.57 19.60 1.66
C ASN A 294 9.85 19.17 2.95
N VAL A 295 10.53 19.37 4.07
CA VAL A 295 10.02 19.00 5.40
C VAL A 295 9.75 20.24 6.23
N THR A 296 8.54 20.34 6.78
CA THR A 296 8.09 21.42 7.67
C THR A 296 7.65 20.85 9.01
N LYS A 297 7.84 21.58 10.11
CA LYS A 297 7.33 21.20 11.43
C LYS A 297 5.81 21.41 11.49
N LYS A 298 5.12 20.47 12.13
CA LYS A 298 3.70 20.62 12.51
C LYS A 298 3.55 21.48 13.75
#